data_6e70fb0c16e5e29d0aed5718bd344362
#
_entry.id   6e70fb0c16e5e29d0aed5718bd344362
#
_cell.length_a   1.000
_cell.length_b   1.000
_cell.length_c   1.000
_cell.angle_alpha   90.00
_cell.angle_beta   90.00
_cell.angle_gamma   90.00
#
_symmetry.space_group_name_H-M   'P 1'
#
loop_
_entity.id
_entity.type
_entity.pdbx_description
1 polymer ?
#
loop_
_entity_poly.entity_id
_entity_poly.type
_entity_poly.pdbx_seq_one_letter_code
_entity_poly.pdbx_strand_id
1 'polypeptide(L)'
;MLTGPRYVKSPSVKMLERLELEAYCRAHPTIPEAAVVPTKHRDDTANGLTRCIIRYLQLKGWQSERVNTMGRPVDTRKTFDVAGCQRQVGTLRWGKSTSTPGSADISATIAGRSVKIEVKIGRDRQSSEQRAYAEAVERAGGLYVVARTFEEFVGLNGINFGGHGDE
;
A
#
# COMPACT_ATOMS: atom_id res chain seq x y z
N MET A 1 -7.07 28.97 -14.68
CA MET A 1 -6.61 27.73 -14.03
C MET A 1 -7.30 27.65 -12.67
N LEU A 2 -8.26 26.74 -12.51
CA LEU A 2 -8.91 26.48 -11.22
C LEU A 2 -7.93 25.66 -10.39
N THR A 3 -7.25 26.29 -9.43
CA THR A 3 -6.48 25.57 -8.41
C THR A 3 -7.46 24.84 -7.51
N GLY A 4 -7.51 23.52 -7.59
CA GLY A 4 -8.29 22.70 -6.66
C GLY A 4 -7.89 22.97 -5.20
N PRO A 5 -8.72 22.57 -4.23
CA PRO A 5 -8.43 22.83 -2.82
C PRO A 5 -7.05 22.27 -2.44
N ARG A 6 -6.26 23.10 -1.78
CA ARG A 6 -4.92 22.72 -1.31
C ARG A 6 -5.03 21.58 -0.31
N TYR A 7 -4.25 20.50 -0.51
CA TYR A 7 -4.18 19.38 0.43
C TYR A 7 -3.82 19.86 1.86
N VAL A 8 -4.61 19.45 2.82
CA VAL A 8 -4.38 19.69 4.26
C VAL A 8 -4.12 18.33 4.91
N LYS A 9 -2.98 18.19 5.58
CA LYS A 9 -2.62 16.96 6.28
C LYS A 9 -3.54 16.69 7.45
N SER A 10 -4.07 15.47 7.54
CA SER A 10 -4.80 14.98 8.71
C SER A 10 -3.88 14.84 9.93
N PRO A 11 -4.44 14.83 11.16
CA PRO A 11 -3.68 14.52 12.37
C PRO A 11 -2.94 13.18 12.28
N SER A 12 -3.57 12.16 11.71
CA SER A 12 -2.98 10.83 11.54
C SER A 12 -1.76 10.83 10.63
N VAL A 13 -1.76 11.62 9.54
CA VAL A 13 -0.57 11.77 8.68
C VAL A 13 0.58 12.46 9.43
N LYS A 14 0.27 13.48 10.25
CA LYS A 14 1.30 14.15 11.09
C LYS A 14 1.87 13.18 12.13
N MET A 15 1.02 12.35 12.74
CA MET A 15 1.44 11.28 13.65
C MET A 15 2.37 10.29 12.97
N LEU A 16 2.06 9.84 11.75
CA LEU A 16 2.92 8.94 11.00
C LEU A 16 4.31 9.54 10.74
N GLU A 17 4.37 10.81 10.31
CA GLU A 17 5.63 11.52 10.09
C GLU A 17 6.47 11.60 11.37
N ARG A 18 5.84 11.82 12.51
CA ARG A 18 6.50 11.83 13.81
C ARG A 18 7.02 10.45 14.22
N LEU A 19 6.20 9.40 14.10
CA LEU A 19 6.61 8.03 14.38
C LEU A 19 7.81 7.60 13.52
N GLU A 20 7.83 8.00 12.25
CA GLU A 20 8.93 7.71 11.35
C GLU A 20 10.22 8.44 11.76
N LEU A 21 10.11 9.72 12.13
CA LEU A 21 11.24 10.49 12.64
C LEU A 21 11.80 9.87 13.92
N GLU A 22 10.95 9.53 14.89
CA GLU A 22 11.33 8.88 16.13
C GLU A 22 12.01 7.52 15.90
N ALA A 23 11.49 6.71 14.95
CA ALA A 23 12.10 5.45 14.57
C ALA A 23 13.48 5.64 13.94
N TYR A 24 13.63 6.65 13.07
CA TYR A 24 14.91 7.01 12.48
C TYR A 24 15.94 7.43 13.53
N CYS A 25 15.56 8.34 14.44
CA CYS A 25 16.46 8.80 15.51
C CYS A 25 16.89 7.66 16.45
N ARG A 26 15.99 6.71 16.75
CA ARG A 26 16.35 5.51 17.52
C ARG A 26 17.36 4.61 16.81
N ALA A 27 17.24 4.49 15.49
CA ALA A 27 18.17 3.70 14.68
C ALA A 27 19.52 4.40 14.47
N HIS A 28 19.55 5.73 14.60
CA HIS A 28 20.74 6.56 14.35
C HIS A 28 21.01 7.53 15.53
N PRO A 29 21.36 7.04 16.73
CA PRO A 29 21.44 7.85 17.94
C PRO A 29 22.54 8.91 17.92
N THR A 30 23.49 8.80 17.00
CA THR A 30 24.58 9.78 16.82
C THR A 30 24.17 11.00 15.98
N ILE A 31 23.01 10.95 15.31
CA ILE A 31 22.52 12.06 14.48
C ILE A 31 21.53 12.89 15.32
N PRO A 32 21.79 14.18 15.53
CA PRO A 32 20.83 15.06 16.22
C PRO A 32 19.51 15.13 15.42
N GLU A 33 18.37 15.08 16.11
CA GLU A 33 17.04 15.16 15.48
C GLU A 33 16.91 16.39 14.57
N ALA A 34 17.46 17.54 15.00
CA ALA A 34 17.45 18.78 14.21
C ALA A 34 18.16 18.68 12.85
N ALA A 35 19.05 17.69 12.65
CA ALA A 35 19.74 17.43 11.39
C ALA A 35 18.97 16.48 10.46
N VAL A 36 17.89 15.86 10.95
CA VAL A 36 17.09 14.92 10.17
C VAL A 36 16.02 15.66 9.39
N VAL A 37 15.98 15.44 8.07
CA VAL A 37 14.89 15.95 7.23
C VAL A 37 13.70 14.98 7.35
N PRO A 38 12.56 15.40 7.94
CA PRO A 38 11.40 14.52 8.09
C PRO A 38 10.83 14.09 6.74
N THR A 39 10.49 12.81 6.61
CA THR A 39 9.74 12.30 5.45
C THR A 39 8.35 12.96 5.43
N LYS A 40 7.93 13.40 4.25
CA LYS A 40 6.60 13.99 4.07
C LYS A 40 5.66 12.98 3.43
N HIS A 41 4.51 12.77 4.06
CA HIS A 41 3.47 11.88 3.57
C HIS A 41 2.22 12.65 3.10
N ARG A 42 1.46 12.00 2.22
CA ARG A 42 0.17 12.49 1.71
C ARG A 42 -0.75 11.28 1.53
N ASP A 43 -2.02 11.42 1.88
CA ASP A 43 -3.06 10.39 1.77
C ASP A 43 -4.21 10.77 0.82
N ASP A 44 -4.03 11.86 0.05
CA ASP A 44 -5.02 12.36 -0.91
C ASP A 44 -5.01 11.65 -2.28
N THR A 45 -4.10 10.71 -2.47
CA THR A 45 -4.02 9.86 -3.67
C THR A 45 -3.95 8.38 -3.28
N ALA A 46 -4.40 7.47 -4.14
CA ALA A 46 -4.35 6.04 -3.89
C ALA A 46 -2.92 5.57 -3.55
N ASN A 47 -1.91 5.99 -4.31
CA ASN A 47 -0.52 5.67 -4.03
C ASN A 47 -0.02 6.27 -2.71
N GLY A 48 -0.44 7.49 -2.38
CA GLY A 48 -0.08 8.16 -1.14
C GLY A 48 -0.67 7.44 0.06
N LEU A 49 -1.97 7.13 0.03
CA LEU A 49 -2.66 6.40 1.08
C LEU A 49 -2.08 4.99 1.27
N THR A 50 -1.80 4.27 0.16
CA THR A 50 -1.13 2.96 0.21
C THR A 50 0.22 3.04 0.94
N ARG A 51 1.03 4.05 0.64
CA ARG A 51 2.34 4.26 1.31
C ARG A 51 2.18 4.57 2.80
N CYS A 52 1.23 5.44 3.16
CA CYS A 52 0.95 5.76 4.55
C CYS A 52 0.59 4.50 5.35
N ILE A 53 -0.32 3.67 4.82
CA ILE A 53 -0.78 2.44 5.47
C ILE A 53 0.39 1.46 5.64
N ILE A 54 1.11 1.14 4.57
CA ILE A 54 2.24 0.20 4.63
C ILE A 54 3.28 0.69 5.63
N ARG A 55 3.65 1.96 5.56
CA ARG A 55 4.68 2.51 6.46
C ARG A 55 4.25 2.48 7.92
N TYR A 56 2.99 2.82 8.20
CA TYR A 56 2.43 2.74 9.53
C TYR A 56 2.47 1.31 10.10
N LEU A 57 2.02 0.32 9.31
CA LEU A 57 2.04 -1.07 9.72
C LEU A 57 3.46 -1.57 10.02
N GLN A 58 4.43 -1.22 9.16
CA GLN A 58 5.85 -1.56 9.37
C GLN A 58 6.43 -0.93 10.64
N LEU A 59 6.09 0.34 10.92
CA LEU A 59 6.53 1.02 12.14
C LEU A 59 5.91 0.42 13.41
N LYS A 60 4.75 -0.22 13.30
CA LYS A 60 4.12 -1.00 14.36
C LYS A 60 4.67 -2.44 14.48
N GLY A 61 5.65 -2.80 13.67
CA GLY A 61 6.25 -4.14 13.68
C GLY A 61 5.43 -5.21 12.93
N TRP A 62 4.41 -4.81 12.16
CA TRP A 62 3.59 -5.76 11.40
C TRP A 62 4.09 -5.92 9.97
N GLN A 63 4.01 -7.15 9.46
CA GLN A 63 4.33 -7.43 8.06
C GLN A 63 3.28 -6.80 7.16
N SER A 64 3.72 -6.08 6.13
CA SER A 64 2.84 -5.52 5.12
C SER A 64 3.59 -5.27 3.82
N GLU A 65 2.90 -5.52 2.71
CA GLU A 65 3.43 -5.35 1.37
C GLU A 65 2.35 -4.90 0.39
N ARG A 66 2.78 -4.23 -0.67
CA ARG A 66 1.89 -3.89 -1.76
C ARG A 66 1.70 -5.10 -2.67
N VAL A 67 0.45 -5.43 -2.99
CA VAL A 67 0.11 -6.44 -3.98
C VAL A 67 0.12 -5.79 -5.36
N ASN A 68 0.97 -6.30 -6.25
CA ASN A 68 1.00 -5.82 -7.63
C ASN A 68 0.04 -6.65 -8.49
N THR A 69 -1.10 -6.06 -8.81
CA THR A 69 -2.12 -6.66 -9.68
C THR A 69 -1.96 -6.27 -11.15
N MET A 70 -0.99 -5.41 -11.46
CA MET A 70 -0.76 -4.97 -12.84
C MET A 70 -0.11 -6.10 -13.64
N GLY A 71 -0.65 -6.39 -14.82
CA GLY A 71 0.02 -7.21 -15.81
C GLY A 71 1.36 -6.57 -16.22
N ARG A 72 2.18 -7.33 -16.92
CA ARG A 72 3.45 -6.85 -17.46
C ARG A 72 3.41 -6.86 -18.99
N PRO A 73 4.10 -5.92 -19.65
CA PRO A 73 4.31 -6.06 -21.09
C PRO A 73 5.20 -7.28 -21.35
N VAL A 74 4.73 -8.18 -22.21
CA VAL A 74 5.46 -9.37 -22.64
C VAL A 74 5.69 -9.24 -24.14
N ASP A 75 6.96 -9.21 -24.53
CA ASP A 75 7.34 -9.34 -25.93
C ASP A 75 7.66 -10.81 -26.22
N THR A 76 6.90 -11.43 -27.09
CA THR A 76 7.07 -12.83 -27.46
C THR A 76 7.84 -13.02 -28.78
N ARG A 77 8.20 -11.94 -29.46
CA ARG A 77 8.95 -12.01 -30.71
C ARG A 77 10.45 -12.03 -30.46
N LYS A 78 11.09 -13.06 -30.96
CA LYS A 78 12.54 -13.17 -31.00
C LYS A 78 13.00 -12.81 -32.41
N THR A 79 13.70 -11.73 -32.56
CA THR A 79 14.42 -11.39 -33.80
C THR A 79 15.91 -11.33 -33.50
N PHE A 80 16.73 -11.73 -34.48
CA PHE A 80 18.16 -11.63 -34.39
C PHE A 80 18.61 -10.55 -35.38
N ASP A 81 19.53 -9.70 -34.97
CA ASP A 81 20.15 -8.75 -35.88
C ASP A 81 21.21 -9.45 -36.76
N VAL A 82 21.80 -8.69 -37.67
CA VAL A 82 22.83 -9.20 -38.60
C VAL A 82 24.11 -9.70 -37.90
N ALA A 83 24.30 -9.34 -36.63
CA ALA A 83 25.40 -9.81 -35.78
C ALA A 83 25.00 -11.04 -34.93
N GLY A 84 23.80 -11.57 -35.09
CA GLY A 84 23.31 -12.72 -34.32
C GLY A 84 22.84 -12.36 -32.90
N CYS A 85 22.78 -11.07 -32.54
CA CYS A 85 22.27 -10.65 -31.23
C CYS A 85 20.75 -10.66 -31.21
N GLN A 86 20.18 -11.23 -30.15
CA GLN A 86 18.74 -11.25 -29.97
C GLN A 86 18.23 -9.84 -29.68
N ARG A 87 17.31 -9.36 -30.53
CA ARG A 87 16.59 -8.10 -30.33
C ARG A 87 15.10 -8.36 -30.19
N GLN A 88 14.48 -7.60 -29.33
CA GLN A 88 13.03 -7.58 -29.19
C GLN A 88 12.46 -6.53 -30.16
N VAL A 89 11.92 -6.98 -31.28
CA VAL A 89 11.20 -6.14 -32.25
C VAL A 89 9.81 -6.74 -32.38
N GLY A 90 8.84 -6.21 -31.71
CA GLY A 90 7.47 -6.72 -31.81
C GLY A 90 6.43 -5.90 -31.10
N THR A 91 5.18 -6.21 -31.34
CA THR A 91 4.06 -5.67 -30.60
C THR A 91 4.07 -6.23 -29.18
N LEU A 92 4.28 -5.35 -28.21
CA LEU A 92 4.12 -5.66 -26.80
C LEU A 92 2.70 -6.18 -26.55
N ARG A 93 2.57 -7.41 -26.07
CA ARG A 93 1.30 -7.91 -25.54
C ARG A 93 1.29 -7.71 -24.04
N TRP A 94 0.17 -7.25 -23.53
CA TRP A 94 -0.03 -7.14 -22.10
C TRP A 94 -0.32 -8.52 -21.51
N GLY A 95 0.63 -9.08 -20.76
CA GLY A 95 0.45 -10.33 -20.02
C GLY A 95 -0.40 -10.07 -18.79
N LYS A 96 -1.42 -10.90 -18.56
CA LYS A 96 -2.24 -10.82 -17.34
C LYS A 96 -1.37 -11.05 -16.11
N SER A 97 -1.70 -10.37 -15.01
CA SER A 97 -1.12 -10.67 -13.70
C SER A 97 -1.47 -12.11 -13.29
N THR A 98 -0.58 -12.74 -12.54
CA THR A 98 -0.84 -14.04 -11.89
C THR A 98 -1.62 -13.89 -10.58
N SER A 99 -1.89 -12.66 -10.13
CA SER A 99 -2.71 -12.41 -8.94
C SER A 99 -4.17 -12.76 -9.20
N THR A 100 -4.88 -13.17 -8.15
CA THR A 100 -6.31 -13.42 -8.20
C THR A 100 -7.07 -12.15 -8.61
N PRO A 101 -8.03 -12.22 -9.55
CA PRO A 101 -8.86 -11.07 -9.89
C PRO A 101 -9.53 -10.48 -8.63
N GLY A 102 -9.53 -9.16 -8.53
CA GLY A 102 -10.09 -8.47 -7.37
C GLY A 102 -9.22 -8.47 -6.10
N SER A 103 -7.96 -8.97 -6.18
CA SER A 103 -7.02 -8.89 -5.04
C SER A 103 -6.89 -7.47 -4.53
N ALA A 104 -6.82 -7.34 -3.21
CA ALA A 104 -6.62 -6.06 -2.53
C ALA A 104 -5.25 -5.44 -2.82
N ASP A 105 -5.12 -4.13 -2.65
CA ASP A 105 -3.89 -3.37 -2.91
C ASP A 105 -2.74 -3.69 -1.94
N ILE A 106 -3.08 -4.07 -0.69
CA ILE A 106 -2.11 -4.36 0.37
C ILE A 106 -2.45 -5.71 0.99
N SER A 107 -1.41 -6.50 1.21
CA SER A 107 -1.45 -7.72 2.03
C SER A 107 -0.66 -7.48 3.30
N ALA A 108 -1.25 -7.80 4.45
CA ALA A 108 -0.61 -7.64 5.74
C ALA A 108 -0.91 -8.82 6.68
N THR A 109 -0.02 -9.02 7.64
CA THR A 109 -0.27 -9.89 8.79
C THR A 109 -0.22 -9.03 10.05
N ILE A 110 -1.36 -8.92 10.72
CA ILE A 110 -1.53 -8.06 11.90
C ILE A 110 -2.00 -8.94 13.05
N ALA A 111 -1.25 -8.95 14.14
CA ALA A 111 -1.54 -9.78 15.33
C ALA A 111 -1.83 -11.25 14.97
N GLY A 112 -1.05 -11.83 14.06
CA GLY A 112 -1.20 -13.21 13.61
C GLY A 112 -2.34 -13.46 12.61
N ARG A 113 -3.13 -12.45 12.24
CA ARG A 113 -4.26 -12.56 11.31
C ARG A 113 -3.90 -12.01 9.93
N SER A 114 -4.30 -12.73 8.88
CA SER A 114 -4.20 -12.23 7.50
C SER A 114 -5.19 -11.08 7.27
N VAL A 115 -4.68 -9.93 6.85
CA VAL A 115 -5.47 -8.72 6.58
C VAL A 115 -5.23 -8.27 5.15
N LYS A 116 -6.31 -8.09 4.41
CA LYS A 116 -6.30 -7.56 3.04
C LYS A 116 -6.90 -6.17 3.04
N ILE A 117 -6.17 -5.20 2.50
CA ILE A 117 -6.58 -3.79 2.56
C ILE A 117 -6.71 -3.27 1.14
N GLU A 118 -7.91 -2.87 0.80
CA GLU A 118 -8.26 -2.20 -0.46
C GLU A 118 -8.27 -0.70 -0.27
N VAL A 119 -7.58 0.02 -1.13
CA VAL A 119 -7.49 1.48 -1.08
C VAL A 119 -8.47 2.10 -2.06
N LYS A 120 -9.35 2.96 -1.58
CA LYS A 120 -10.34 3.67 -2.38
C LYS A 120 -10.30 5.17 -2.11
N ILE A 121 -10.19 5.98 -3.15
CA ILE A 121 -10.16 7.44 -3.04
C ILE A 121 -11.45 8.07 -3.57
N GLY A 122 -11.95 9.07 -2.85
CA GLY A 122 -13.12 9.83 -3.27
C GLY A 122 -14.35 8.96 -3.49
N ARG A 123 -14.89 8.94 -4.72
CA ARG A 123 -16.11 8.19 -5.09
C ARG A 123 -15.85 6.78 -5.61
N ASP A 124 -14.61 6.31 -5.56
CA ASP A 124 -14.26 4.98 -6.05
C ASP A 124 -14.99 3.88 -5.26
N ARG A 125 -15.47 2.85 -5.98
CA ARG A 125 -16.25 1.73 -5.41
C ARG A 125 -15.57 0.41 -5.70
N GLN A 126 -15.86 -0.58 -4.86
CA GLN A 126 -15.42 -1.95 -5.12
C GLN A 126 -16.12 -2.54 -6.34
N SER A 127 -15.35 -3.23 -7.18
CA SER A 127 -15.89 -4.05 -8.27
C SER A 127 -16.58 -5.32 -7.74
N SER A 128 -17.25 -6.05 -8.62
CA SER A 128 -17.82 -7.37 -8.31
C SER A 128 -16.75 -8.37 -7.91
N GLU A 129 -15.60 -8.35 -8.60
CA GLU A 129 -14.47 -9.23 -8.32
C GLU A 129 -13.84 -8.92 -6.96
N GLN A 130 -13.72 -7.64 -6.60
CA GLN A 130 -13.20 -7.22 -5.29
C GLN A 130 -14.12 -7.66 -4.15
N ARG A 131 -15.45 -7.59 -4.34
CA ARG A 131 -16.40 -8.09 -3.35
C ARG A 131 -16.32 -9.61 -3.19
N ALA A 132 -16.27 -10.36 -4.28
CA ALA A 132 -16.10 -11.81 -4.25
C ALA A 132 -14.79 -12.22 -3.57
N TYR A 133 -13.71 -11.48 -3.82
CA TYR A 133 -12.43 -11.69 -3.16
C TYR A 133 -12.51 -11.40 -1.65
N ALA A 134 -13.18 -10.32 -1.24
CA ALA A 134 -13.40 -9.99 0.17
C ALA A 134 -14.13 -11.11 0.90
N GLU A 135 -15.24 -11.61 0.34
CA GLU A 135 -16.00 -12.74 0.91
C GLU A 135 -15.15 -14.02 1.03
N ALA A 136 -14.28 -14.29 0.04
CA ALA A 136 -13.39 -15.44 0.10
C ALA A 136 -12.34 -15.31 1.21
N VAL A 137 -11.77 -14.12 1.42
CA VAL A 137 -10.84 -13.82 2.51
C VAL A 137 -11.50 -14.01 3.87
N GLU A 138 -12.71 -13.48 4.05
CA GLU A 138 -13.46 -13.56 5.32
C GLU A 138 -13.86 -15.01 5.65
N ARG A 139 -14.33 -15.78 4.66
CA ARG A 139 -14.62 -17.22 4.84
C ARG A 139 -13.40 -18.02 5.25
N ALA A 140 -12.21 -17.60 4.81
CA ALA A 140 -10.95 -18.24 5.19
C ALA A 140 -10.41 -17.78 6.57
N GLY A 141 -11.18 -16.97 7.33
CA GLY A 141 -10.77 -16.45 8.64
C GLY A 141 -9.88 -15.21 8.58
N GLY A 142 -9.59 -14.67 7.39
CA GLY A 142 -8.90 -13.40 7.20
C GLY A 142 -9.79 -12.20 7.55
N LEU A 143 -9.24 -11.02 7.32
CA LEU A 143 -9.97 -9.76 7.42
C LEU A 143 -9.80 -8.99 6.11
N TYR A 144 -10.90 -8.42 5.60
CA TYR A 144 -10.86 -7.52 4.46
C TYR A 144 -11.30 -6.12 4.87
N VAL A 145 -10.47 -5.12 4.57
CA VAL A 145 -10.67 -3.73 4.97
C VAL A 145 -10.65 -2.82 3.75
N VAL A 146 -11.61 -1.90 3.65
CA VAL A 146 -11.58 -0.83 2.65
C VAL A 146 -11.13 0.45 3.35
N ALA A 147 -9.98 0.98 2.96
CA ALA A 147 -9.42 2.22 3.50
C ALA A 147 -9.67 3.38 2.52
N ARG A 148 -10.35 4.43 2.98
CA ARG A 148 -10.63 5.63 2.18
C ARG A 148 -9.78 6.82 2.56
N THR A 149 -9.43 6.92 3.83
CA THR A 149 -8.49 7.90 4.36
C THR A 149 -7.53 7.20 5.32
N PHE A 150 -6.38 7.81 5.54
CA PHE A 150 -5.43 7.25 6.50
C PHE A 150 -5.95 7.35 7.94
N GLU A 151 -6.70 8.41 8.24
CA GLU A 151 -7.32 8.61 9.56
C GLU A 151 -8.36 7.53 9.88
N GLU A 152 -9.24 7.21 8.92
CA GLU A 152 -10.18 6.09 9.04
C GLU A 152 -9.46 4.77 9.30
N PHE A 153 -8.41 4.48 8.53
CA PHE A 153 -7.62 3.26 8.69
C PHE A 153 -6.98 3.14 10.08
N VAL A 154 -6.39 4.22 10.58
CA VAL A 154 -5.79 4.23 11.93
C VAL A 154 -6.86 4.03 13.01
N GLY A 155 -8.04 4.62 12.85
CA GLY A 155 -9.18 4.40 13.76
C GLY A 155 -9.66 2.94 13.80
N LEU A 156 -9.67 2.26 12.66
CA LEU A 156 -10.03 0.84 12.58
C LEU A 156 -9.01 -0.07 13.28
N ASN A 157 -7.74 0.29 13.29
CA ASN A 157 -6.69 -0.50 13.93
C ASN A 157 -6.88 -0.66 15.44
N GLY A 158 -7.42 0.35 16.12
CA GLY A 158 -7.70 0.29 17.56
C GLY A 158 -8.86 -0.63 17.92
N ILE A 159 -9.77 -0.90 16.97
CA ILE A 159 -11.04 -1.59 17.23
C ILE A 159 -11.00 -3.04 16.72
N ASN A 160 -10.39 -3.30 15.56
CA ASN A 160 -10.56 -4.57 14.84
C ASN A 160 -9.36 -5.50 14.87
N PHE A 161 -8.18 -5.04 15.29
CA PHE A 161 -6.98 -5.88 15.24
C PHE A 161 -6.55 -6.45 16.60
N GLY A 162 -7.37 -6.29 17.64
CA GLY A 162 -7.09 -6.82 18.98
C GLY A 162 -5.81 -6.18 19.51
N GLY A 163 -5.92 -5.01 20.13
CA GLY A 163 -4.80 -4.41 20.83
C GLY A 163 -4.30 -5.36 21.90
N HIS A 164 -3.11 -5.95 21.74
CA HIS A 164 -2.31 -6.26 22.90
C HIS A 164 -1.85 -4.89 23.41
N GLY A 165 -2.42 -4.51 24.57
CA GLY A 165 -1.99 -3.30 25.28
C GLY A 165 -0.48 -3.37 25.48
N ASP A 166 0.15 -2.26 25.27
CA ASP A 166 1.50 -2.01 25.73
C ASP A 166 1.51 -2.22 27.26
N GLU A 167 2.07 -3.37 27.71
CA GLU A 167 2.64 -3.53 29.04
C GLU A 167 4.13 -3.20 29.00
#